data_a022faa026f11a21084be8e2347c5335
#
_entry.id   a022faa026f11a21084be8e2347c5335
#
_cell.length_a   1.000
_cell.length_b   1.000
_cell.length_c   1.000
_cell.angle_alpha   90.00
_cell.angle_beta   90.00
_cell.angle_gamma   90.00
#
_symmetry.space_group_name_H-M   'P 1'
#
loop_
_entity.id
_entity.type
_entity.pdbx_description
1 polymer ?
#
loop_
_entity_poly.entity_id
_entity_poly.type
_entity_poly.pdbx_seq_one_letter_code
_entity_poly.pdbx_strand_id
1 'polypeptide(L)'
;ITFEQVGKKYPVSDIIMLPKYPCEIKNGWVRASAWGSSDGFGILLTNIRTIHFNKSGFDFENQVQITIRLEENVVFDQSVAYDKTFGCVPQGGLILHPEVDCFLGLAINQGNFCEQYGIKDGKTYTIDIKKL
;
A
#
# COMPACT_ATOMS: atom_id res chain seq x y z
N ILE A 1 -2.58 -3.92 31.92
CA ILE A 1 -2.00 -3.70 31.05
C ILE A 1 -1.78 -3.69 30.80
N THR A 2 -2.16 -3.57 30.94
CA THR A 2 -1.61 -3.35 30.08
C THR A 2 -1.48 -3.34 29.58
N PHE A 3 -1.89 -3.45 29.84
CA PHE A 3 -1.49 -3.24 28.82
C PHE A 3 -1.74 -3.19 28.92
N GLU A 4 -2.14 -2.77 28.91
CA GLU A 4 -1.91 -2.62 28.38
C GLU A 4 -1.91 -2.34 28.18
N GLN A 5 -2.62 -2.26 28.84
CA GLN A 5 -2.32 -1.98 28.33
C GLN A 5 -2.24 -1.65 27.76
N VAL A 6 -3.02 -1.61 28.38
CA VAL A 6 -2.65 -1.27 27.44
C VAL A 6 -2.68 -1.22 27.00
N GLY A 7 -3.43 -0.96 27.33
CA GLY A 7 -3.07 -0.80 26.34
C GLY A 7 -3.33 -0.97 26.20
N LYS A 8 -3.70 -0.92 26.14
CA LYS A 8 -3.38 -1.10 25.44
C LYS A 8 -3.27 -1.26 24.95
N LYS A 9 -3.94 -1.19 25.15
CA LYS A 9 -3.39 -1.47 24.32
C LYS A 9 -3.29 -1.70 23.63
N TYR A 10 -3.57 -1.78 23.52
CA TYR A 10 -2.96 -2.10 22.44
C TYR A 10 -2.59 -2.50 22.15
N PRO A 11 -2.80 -2.44 22.21
CA PRO A 11 -2.10 -2.95 21.49
C PRO A 11 -1.63 -3.43 21.24
N VAL A 12 -1.83 -3.54 20.98
CA VAL A 12 -1.08 -4.03 20.37
C VAL A 12 -1.09 -4.82 19.95
N SER A 13 -1.63 -5.06 19.67
CA SER A 13 -1.45 -5.82 18.94
C SER A 13 -1.74 -5.88 18.34
N ASP A 14 -2.35 -5.39 18.09
CA ASP A 14 -2.31 -5.45 17.26
C ASP A 14 -1.79 -5.25 16.69
N ILE A 15 -1.82 -4.92 16.91
CA ILE A 15 -1.06 -4.90 16.15
C ILE A 15 -0.75 -5.82 15.68
N ILE A 16 -1.10 -6.25 15.87
CA ILE A 16 -0.84 -6.96 15.41
C ILE A 16 -0.52 -7.64 14.28
N MET A 17 -1.00 -7.84 13.64
CA MET A 17 -0.64 -8.30 12.48
C MET A 17 0.35 -7.56 11.86
N LEU A 18 1.50 -7.68 12.29
CA LEU A 18 2.58 -6.96 11.74
C LEU A 18 3.02 -7.54 10.44
N PRO A 19 3.36 -6.72 9.47
CA PRO A 19 3.90 -7.20 8.22
C PRO A 19 5.19 -7.96 8.45
N LYS A 20 5.49 -8.88 7.54
CA LYS A 20 6.70 -9.62 7.55
C LYS A 20 7.90 -8.74 7.45
N TYR A 21 7.79 -7.66 6.69
CA TYR A 21 8.90 -6.75 6.46
C TYR A 21 8.53 -5.38 6.98
N PRO A 22 9.41 -4.73 7.74
CA PRO A 22 9.16 -3.35 8.11
C PRO A 22 9.18 -2.46 6.87
N CYS A 23 8.54 -1.31 6.98
CA CYS A 23 8.56 -0.33 5.90
C CYS A 23 9.90 0.38 5.92
N GLU A 24 10.65 0.27 4.81
CA GLU A 24 11.92 0.97 4.63
C GLU A 24 11.72 2.07 3.63
N ILE A 25 12.05 3.31 4.01
CA ILE A 25 11.89 4.47 3.15
C ILE A 25 13.23 5.16 2.99
N LYS A 26 13.64 5.36 1.75
CA LYS A 26 14.83 6.12 1.40
C LYS A 26 14.42 7.17 0.38
N ASN A 27 15.29 8.15 0.14
CA ASN A 27 14.99 9.18 -0.82
C ASN A 27 14.69 8.56 -2.20
N GLY A 28 13.44 8.68 -2.64
CA GLY A 28 13.02 8.17 -3.94
C GLY A 28 12.79 6.67 -4.03
N TRP A 29 12.77 5.95 -2.89
CA TRP A 29 12.57 4.51 -2.91
C TRP A 29 11.91 4.03 -1.62
N VAL A 30 10.99 3.08 -1.74
CA VAL A 30 10.30 2.48 -0.59
C VAL A 30 10.18 0.99 -0.80
N ARG A 31 10.43 0.22 0.26
CA ARG A 31 10.10 -1.21 0.31
C ARG A 31 9.22 -1.44 1.52
N ALA A 32 8.08 -2.08 1.31
CA ALA A 32 7.08 -2.24 2.36
C ALA A 32 6.29 -3.52 2.16
N SER A 33 5.29 -3.71 3.01
CA SER A 33 4.38 -4.85 2.92
C SER A 33 3.04 -4.40 2.41
N ALA A 34 2.34 -5.31 1.72
CA ALA A 34 1.03 -5.03 1.16
C ALA A 34 0.14 -6.26 1.27
N TRP A 35 -1.17 -6.03 1.36
CA TRP A 35 -2.16 -7.11 1.48
C TRP A 35 -3.49 -6.62 0.92
N GLY A 36 -4.34 -7.56 0.51
CA GLY A 36 -5.66 -7.21 0.00
C GLY A 36 -6.58 -6.73 1.12
N SER A 37 -7.41 -5.74 0.82
CA SER A 37 -8.41 -5.29 1.77
C SER A 37 -9.49 -6.35 1.95
N SER A 38 -10.07 -6.40 3.15
CA SER A 38 -11.11 -7.37 3.46
C SER A 38 -12.51 -6.82 3.24
N ASP A 39 -12.64 -5.59 2.74
CA ASP A 39 -13.92 -4.92 2.62
C ASP A 39 -14.64 -5.19 1.29
N GLY A 40 -14.02 -5.94 0.40
CA GLY A 40 -14.63 -6.26 -0.89
C GLY A 40 -14.38 -5.25 -1.99
N PHE A 41 -13.73 -4.12 -1.70
CA PHE A 41 -13.44 -3.11 -2.72
C PHE A 41 -12.20 -3.44 -3.55
N GLY A 42 -11.43 -4.45 -3.12
CA GLY A 42 -10.30 -4.91 -3.92
C GLY A 42 -9.11 -3.99 -3.94
N ILE A 43 -8.93 -3.20 -2.90
CA ILE A 43 -7.79 -2.29 -2.78
C ILE A 43 -6.62 -3.03 -2.13
N LEU A 44 -5.42 -2.84 -2.67
CA LEU A 44 -4.21 -3.36 -2.05
C LEU A 44 -3.74 -2.36 -1.01
N LEU A 45 -3.78 -2.75 0.25
CA LEU A 45 -3.37 -1.88 1.35
C LEU A 45 -1.88 -2.05 1.62
N THR A 46 -1.24 -1.01 2.15
CA THR A 46 0.18 -1.05 2.48
C THR A 46 0.42 -0.54 3.89
N ASN A 47 1.61 -0.76 4.40
CA ASN A 47 2.04 -0.18 5.67
C ASN A 47 2.88 1.09 5.46
N ILE A 48 2.71 1.77 4.33
CA ILE A 48 3.42 3.01 4.02
C ILE A 48 2.56 4.19 4.47
N ARG A 49 3.07 4.99 5.40
CA ARG A 49 2.36 6.18 5.84
C ARG A 49 2.54 7.28 4.81
N THR A 50 1.44 7.93 4.45
CA THR A 50 1.45 8.99 3.45
C THR A 50 2.44 10.11 3.77
N ILE A 51 2.48 10.53 5.03
CA ILE A 51 3.35 11.63 5.42
C ILE A 51 4.83 11.28 5.23
N HIS A 52 5.22 10.05 5.53
CA HIS A 52 6.59 9.61 5.33
C HIS A 52 6.93 9.47 3.85
N PHE A 53 5.97 8.98 3.07
CA PHE A 53 6.15 8.83 1.64
C PHE A 53 6.41 10.19 0.98
N ASN A 54 5.59 11.17 1.31
CA ASN A 54 5.75 12.50 0.73
C ASN A 54 7.08 13.15 1.11
N LYS A 55 7.53 12.93 2.34
CA LYS A 55 8.81 13.49 2.79
C LYS A 55 10.01 12.84 2.12
N SER A 56 9.83 11.69 1.50
CA SER A 56 10.92 10.95 0.86
C SER A 56 11.09 11.28 -0.62
N GLY A 57 10.47 12.37 -1.07
CA GLY A 57 10.65 12.84 -2.43
C GLY A 57 9.56 12.41 -3.40
N PHE A 58 8.46 11.86 -2.90
CA PHE A 58 7.32 11.48 -3.73
C PHE A 58 6.26 12.57 -3.65
N ASP A 59 5.87 13.10 -4.81
CA ASP A 59 4.89 14.18 -4.89
C ASP A 59 3.64 13.71 -5.60
N PHE A 60 2.49 14.24 -5.16
CA PHE A 60 1.21 14.00 -5.86
C PHE A 60 1.32 14.47 -7.30
N GLU A 61 0.52 13.85 -8.16
CA GLU A 61 0.44 14.15 -9.59
C GLU A 61 1.63 13.62 -10.40
N ASN A 62 2.53 12.89 -9.76
CA ASN A 62 3.65 12.25 -10.45
C ASN A 62 3.39 10.76 -10.57
N GLN A 63 4.20 10.11 -11.40
CA GLN A 63 4.11 8.67 -11.57
C GLN A 63 5.22 7.99 -10.80
N VAL A 64 4.96 6.78 -10.36
CA VAL A 64 5.94 5.96 -9.65
C VAL A 64 5.97 4.58 -10.27
N GLN A 65 7.09 3.89 -10.13
CA GLN A 65 7.20 2.51 -10.58
C GLN A 65 6.93 1.61 -9.38
N ILE A 66 5.98 0.70 -9.52
CA ILE A 66 5.59 -0.21 -8.46
C ILE A 66 5.83 -1.65 -8.87
N THR A 67 6.54 -2.41 -8.03
CA THR A 67 6.76 -3.83 -8.21
C THR A 67 6.21 -4.54 -6.98
N ILE A 68 5.36 -5.54 -7.19
CA ILE A 68 4.76 -6.32 -6.10
C ILE A 68 5.15 -7.78 -6.27
N ARG A 69 5.61 -8.39 -5.18
CA ARG A 69 6.04 -9.79 -5.18
C ARG A 69 5.33 -10.57 -4.08
N LEU A 70 5.02 -11.83 -4.40
CA LEU A 70 4.65 -12.80 -3.39
C LEU A 70 5.83 -13.75 -3.30
N GLU A 71 6.55 -13.70 -2.17
CA GLU A 71 7.81 -14.40 -2.01
C GLU A 71 8.78 -13.89 -3.08
N GLU A 72 9.17 -14.71 -4.06
CA GLU A 72 10.09 -14.27 -5.10
C GLU A 72 9.39 -14.06 -6.45
N ASN A 73 8.08 -14.26 -6.49
CA ASN A 73 7.34 -14.17 -7.73
C ASN A 73 6.76 -12.77 -7.90
N VAL A 74 7.09 -12.12 -9.02
CA VAL A 74 6.54 -10.82 -9.36
C VAL A 74 5.10 -11.00 -9.84
N VAL A 75 4.16 -10.34 -9.18
CA VAL A 75 2.75 -10.40 -9.58
C VAL A 75 2.29 -9.09 -10.22
N PHE A 76 3.07 -8.03 -10.07
CA PHE A 76 2.73 -6.73 -10.64
C PHE A 76 4.00 -5.90 -10.80
N ASP A 77 4.15 -5.21 -11.94
CA ASP A 77 5.33 -4.37 -12.20
C ASP A 77 4.97 -3.33 -13.26
N GLN A 78 4.50 -2.17 -12.83
CA GLN A 78 4.05 -1.13 -13.75
C GLN A 78 4.25 0.26 -13.14
N SER A 79 4.24 1.29 -13.99
CA SER A 79 4.18 2.66 -13.52
C SER A 79 2.73 2.98 -13.18
N VAL A 80 2.54 3.76 -12.12
CA VAL A 80 1.23 4.06 -11.56
C VAL A 80 1.19 5.53 -11.16
N ALA A 81 0.06 6.18 -11.36
CA ALA A 81 -0.11 7.55 -10.90
C ALA A 81 -0.20 7.59 -9.38
N TYR A 82 0.47 8.56 -8.77
CA TYR A 82 0.36 8.82 -7.34
C TYR A 82 -0.43 10.11 -7.18
N ASP A 83 -1.61 10.03 -6.59
CA ASP A 83 -2.45 11.21 -6.42
C ASP A 83 -3.39 11.05 -5.24
N LYS A 84 -4.16 12.08 -4.96
CA LYS A 84 -5.01 12.14 -3.77
C LYS A 84 -6.31 11.38 -3.94
N THR A 85 -6.89 11.37 -5.13
CA THR A 85 -8.22 10.81 -5.33
C THR A 85 -8.32 10.10 -6.68
N PHE A 86 -9.34 9.24 -6.79
CA PHE A 86 -9.62 8.53 -8.03
C PHE A 86 -9.95 9.44 -9.20
N GLY A 87 -10.43 10.67 -8.92
CA GLY A 87 -10.77 11.60 -9.99
C GLY A 87 -9.59 12.01 -10.85
N CYS A 88 -8.38 11.73 -10.39
CA CYS A 88 -7.16 12.10 -11.11
C CYS A 88 -6.77 11.09 -12.18
N VAL A 89 -7.46 9.95 -12.27
CA VAL A 89 -7.18 8.94 -13.28
C VAL A 89 -8.49 8.54 -13.96
N PRO A 90 -8.42 8.08 -15.22
CA PRO A 90 -9.65 7.65 -15.91
C PRO A 90 -10.19 6.34 -15.34
N GLN A 91 -11.42 6.02 -15.69
CA GLN A 91 -12.02 4.76 -15.31
C GLN A 91 -11.12 3.61 -15.80
N GLY A 92 -10.86 2.65 -14.90
CA GLY A 92 -9.94 1.55 -15.21
C GLY A 92 -8.48 1.90 -14.98
N GLY A 93 -8.17 3.15 -14.67
CA GLY A 93 -6.79 3.57 -14.40
C GLY A 93 -6.30 3.16 -13.03
N LEU A 94 -4.99 2.89 -12.94
CA LEU A 94 -4.35 2.53 -11.69
C LEU A 94 -3.99 3.78 -10.91
N ILE A 95 -4.15 3.73 -9.60
CA ILE A 95 -3.80 4.84 -8.73
C ILE A 95 -3.25 4.36 -7.39
N LEU A 96 -2.16 4.98 -6.96
CA LEU A 96 -1.65 4.87 -5.60
C LEU A 96 -2.13 6.12 -4.86
N HIS A 97 -2.87 5.94 -3.76
CA HIS A 97 -3.47 7.09 -3.09
C HIS A 97 -3.58 6.88 -1.58
N PRO A 98 -3.68 7.97 -0.81
CA PRO A 98 -3.89 7.84 0.64
C PRO A 98 -5.28 7.27 0.93
N GLU A 99 -5.32 6.27 1.82
CA GLU A 99 -6.56 5.74 2.35
C GLU A 99 -6.98 6.53 3.59
N VAL A 100 -8.18 6.25 4.09
CA VAL A 100 -8.73 7.01 5.22
C VAL A 100 -7.91 6.89 6.50
N ASP A 101 -7.11 5.85 6.63
CA ASP A 101 -6.26 5.63 7.81
C ASP A 101 -4.86 6.23 7.65
N CYS A 102 -4.64 7.04 6.61
CA CYS A 102 -3.36 7.70 6.31
C CYS A 102 -2.25 6.79 5.83
N PHE A 103 -2.60 5.55 5.45
CA PHE A 103 -1.67 4.65 4.76
C PHE A 103 -2.00 4.65 3.27
N LEU A 104 -1.00 4.33 2.45
CA LEU A 104 -1.21 4.30 1.00
C LEU A 104 -1.93 3.02 0.58
N GLY A 105 -2.78 3.14 -0.43
CA GLY A 105 -3.46 2.03 -1.06
C GLY A 105 -3.29 2.08 -2.57
N LEU A 106 -3.26 0.91 -3.20
CA LEU A 106 -3.17 0.79 -4.66
C LEU A 106 -4.49 0.23 -5.17
N ALA A 107 -5.10 0.93 -6.11
CA ALA A 107 -6.46 0.60 -6.56
C ALA A 107 -6.63 0.86 -8.05
N ILE A 108 -7.76 0.40 -8.57
CA ILE A 108 -8.20 0.69 -9.93
C ILE A 108 -9.46 1.54 -9.83
N ASN A 109 -9.49 2.67 -10.52
CA ASN A 109 -10.66 3.53 -10.52
C ASN A 109 -11.85 2.76 -11.11
N GLN A 110 -12.88 2.54 -10.29
CA GLN A 110 -14.08 1.78 -10.64
C GLN A 110 -13.77 0.34 -11.05
N GLY A 111 -12.75 -0.26 -10.41
CA GLY A 111 -12.36 -1.63 -10.66
C GLY A 111 -11.93 -2.31 -9.37
N ASN A 112 -11.42 -3.54 -9.50
CA ASN A 112 -10.98 -4.34 -8.36
C ASN A 112 -9.55 -4.78 -8.63
N PHE A 113 -8.59 -4.10 -7.98
CA PHE A 113 -7.17 -4.39 -8.17
C PHE A 113 -6.83 -5.81 -7.75
N CYS A 114 -7.30 -6.22 -6.59
CA CYS A 114 -6.95 -7.54 -6.06
C CYS A 114 -7.45 -8.66 -6.96
N GLU A 115 -8.66 -8.51 -7.50
CA GLU A 115 -9.19 -9.51 -8.40
C GLU A 115 -8.44 -9.54 -9.72
N GLN A 116 -8.18 -8.37 -10.29
CA GLN A 116 -7.54 -8.28 -11.59
C GLN A 116 -6.12 -8.84 -11.59
N TYR A 117 -5.39 -8.64 -10.50
CA TYR A 117 -3.98 -9.05 -10.41
C TYR A 117 -3.76 -10.27 -9.53
N GLY A 118 -4.83 -10.96 -9.15
CA GLY A 118 -4.73 -12.23 -8.44
C GLY A 118 -4.16 -12.13 -7.04
N ILE A 119 -4.44 -11.03 -6.34
CA ILE A 119 -4.00 -10.87 -4.96
C ILE A 119 -4.83 -11.80 -4.07
N LYS A 120 -4.17 -12.68 -3.36
CA LYS A 120 -4.84 -13.71 -2.56
C LYS A 120 -5.10 -13.22 -1.15
N ASP A 121 -6.26 -13.59 -0.62
CA ASP A 121 -6.64 -13.24 0.76
C ASP A 121 -5.65 -13.89 1.74
N GLY A 122 -5.35 -13.16 2.80
CA GLY A 122 -4.53 -13.69 3.87
C GLY A 122 -3.05 -13.79 3.56
N LYS A 123 -2.62 -13.33 2.39
CA LYS A 123 -1.21 -13.32 2.02
C LYS A 123 -0.63 -11.93 2.17
N THR A 124 0.63 -11.87 2.56
CA THR A 124 1.38 -10.62 2.65
C THR A 124 2.36 -10.56 1.50
N TYR A 125 2.31 -9.45 0.77
CA TYR A 125 3.14 -9.20 -0.40
C TYR A 125 4.21 -8.18 -0.07
N THR A 126 5.29 -8.18 -0.83
CA THR A 126 6.31 -7.13 -0.76
C THR A 126 6.05 -6.14 -1.88
N ILE A 127 6.05 -4.86 -1.55
CA ILE A 127 5.85 -3.80 -2.53
C ILE A 127 7.07 -2.89 -2.54
N ASP A 128 7.63 -2.67 -3.73
CA ASP A 128 8.71 -1.73 -3.96
C ASP A 128 8.19 -0.59 -4.81
N ILE A 129 8.42 0.65 -4.38
CA ILE A 129 8.00 1.84 -5.11
C ILE A 129 9.23 2.70 -5.35
N LYS A 130 9.43 3.09 -6.60
CA LYS A 130 10.54 3.94 -7.00
C LYS A 130 10.03 5.20 -7.67
N LYS A 131 10.69 6.29 -7.39
CA LYS A 131 10.43 7.55 -8.09
C LYS A 131 10.87 7.43 -9.53
N LEU A 132 10.05 7.90 -10.44
CA LEU A 132 10.39 7.92 -11.87
C LEU A 132 11.08 9.21 -12.28
#